data_fb5f7bd0862931d9478ab03025e40571
#
_entry.id   fb5f7bd0862931d9478ab03025e40571
#
_cell.length_a   1.000
_cell.length_b   1.000
_cell.length_c   1.000
_cell.angle_alpha   90.00
_cell.angle_beta   90.00
_cell.angle_gamma   90.00
#
_symmetry.space_group_name_H-M   'P 1'
#
loop_
_entity.id
_entity.type
_entity.pdbx_description
1 polymer ?
#
loop_
_entity_poly.entity_id
_entity_poly.type
_entity_poly.pdbx_seq_one_letter_code
_entity_poly.pdbx_strand_id
1 'polypeptide(L)'
;MPRYTIKEREMIRRIAVIYAVGVAGFIIPFTHRYFMLLTPLVLLLSLALLIWYDRDRRKGGQLNRILFYLFVFTAGFLVEMWGVKTGALFGSYLYGSGLGPKIYGTPPLIGLNWVLMIYLTSAIFTPRRRNLLNGIVWPSLLMVGYDLIMEQVAPKMDMWSWQNDIVPLQNYLMWGVLAVIFHTLRYRMKVRDRNVMALPLFVVQTLFFLLILLSK
;
A
#
# COMPACT_ATOMS: atom_id res chain seq x y z
N MET A 1 23.33 6.41 4.98
CA MET A 1 22.18 6.92 4.21
C MET A 1 22.37 6.60 2.75
N PRO A 2 21.33 6.21 1.99
CA PRO A 2 21.48 6.03 0.54
C PRO A 2 21.85 7.35 -0.11
N ARG A 3 22.89 7.34 -0.93
CA ARG A 3 23.24 8.52 -1.73
C ARG A 3 22.35 8.53 -2.97
N TYR A 4 21.37 9.43 -3.01
CA TYR A 4 20.52 9.64 -4.18
C TYR A 4 21.29 10.38 -5.29
N THR A 5 21.12 9.94 -6.52
CA THR A 5 21.56 10.67 -7.72
C THR A 5 20.74 11.95 -7.90
N ILE A 6 21.20 12.87 -8.77
CA ILE A 6 20.46 14.10 -9.07
C ILE A 6 19.06 13.77 -9.63
N LYS A 7 18.95 12.79 -10.54
CA LYS A 7 17.68 12.35 -11.12
C LYS A 7 16.73 11.76 -10.07
N GLU A 8 17.26 11.01 -9.11
CA GLU A 8 16.45 10.43 -8.02
C GLU A 8 15.95 11.51 -7.06
N ARG A 9 16.77 12.50 -6.72
CA ARG A 9 16.34 13.65 -5.89
C ARG A 9 15.25 14.47 -6.58
N GLU A 10 15.39 14.70 -7.88
CA GLU A 10 14.36 15.37 -8.67
C GLU A 10 13.04 14.58 -8.67
N MET A 11 13.10 13.25 -8.83
CA MET A 11 11.90 12.41 -8.78
C MET A 11 11.24 12.44 -7.40
N ILE A 12 12.01 12.37 -6.31
CA ILE A 12 11.48 12.48 -4.94
C ILE A 12 10.77 13.82 -4.76
N ARG A 13 11.36 14.92 -5.26
CA ARG A 13 10.72 16.25 -5.21
C ARG A 13 9.39 16.26 -5.97
N ARG A 14 9.35 15.68 -7.20
CA ARG A 14 8.11 15.59 -7.99
C ARG A 14 7.02 14.79 -7.28
N ILE A 15 7.38 13.65 -6.69
CA ILE A 15 6.45 12.85 -5.90
C ILE A 15 5.89 13.69 -4.74
N ALA A 16 6.77 14.36 -3.98
CA ALA A 16 6.35 15.19 -2.85
C ALA A 16 5.40 16.32 -3.30
N VAL A 17 5.65 16.95 -4.44
CA VAL A 17 4.76 17.98 -5.01
C VAL A 17 3.40 17.39 -5.40
N ILE A 18 3.37 16.23 -6.08
CA ILE A 18 2.11 15.57 -6.47
C ILE A 18 1.26 15.27 -5.24
N TYR A 19 1.85 14.70 -4.19
CA TYR A 19 1.13 14.40 -2.96
C TYR A 19 0.73 15.66 -2.18
N ALA A 20 1.55 16.72 -2.18
CA ALA A 20 1.17 18.00 -1.58
C ALA A 20 -0.03 18.65 -2.30
N VAL A 21 -0.05 18.61 -3.63
CA VAL A 21 -1.22 19.01 -4.42
C VAL A 21 -2.43 18.12 -4.09
N GLY A 22 -2.21 16.82 -3.93
CA GLY A 22 -3.23 15.88 -3.46
C GLY A 22 -3.84 16.29 -2.12
N VAL A 23 -3.00 16.63 -1.12
CA VAL A 23 -3.48 17.12 0.19
C VAL A 23 -4.34 18.37 0.02
N ALA A 24 -3.86 19.37 -0.70
CA ALA A 24 -4.64 20.59 -0.96
C ALA A 24 -5.97 20.29 -1.66
N GLY A 25 -5.95 19.38 -2.64
CA GLY A 25 -7.15 18.99 -3.39
C GLY A 25 -8.19 18.25 -2.55
N PHE A 26 -7.77 17.46 -1.56
CA PHE A 26 -8.70 16.82 -0.61
C PHE A 26 -9.22 17.78 0.45
N ILE A 27 -8.44 18.75 0.89
CA ILE A 27 -8.84 19.72 1.93
C ILE A 27 -9.82 20.76 1.37
N ILE A 28 -9.66 21.19 0.13
CA ILE A 28 -10.54 22.17 -0.49
C ILE A 28 -11.87 21.52 -0.89
N PRO A 29 -13.03 21.93 -0.32
CA PRO A 29 -14.32 21.25 -0.55
C PRO A 29 -14.71 21.14 -2.02
N PHE A 30 -14.47 22.18 -2.81
CA PHE A 30 -14.80 22.22 -4.23
C PHE A 30 -14.02 21.19 -5.07
N THR A 31 -12.79 20.87 -4.70
CA THR A 31 -11.92 19.96 -5.45
C THR A 31 -11.94 18.53 -4.89
N HIS A 32 -12.42 18.33 -3.67
CA HIS A 32 -12.42 17.06 -2.95
C HIS A 32 -12.89 15.88 -3.81
N ARG A 33 -14.08 16.00 -4.42
CA ARG A 33 -14.67 14.95 -5.27
C ARG A 33 -13.78 14.55 -6.45
N TYR A 34 -13.12 15.52 -7.07
CA TYR A 34 -12.23 15.25 -8.22
C TYR A 34 -10.97 14.50 -7.77
N PHE A 35 -10.43 14.87 -6.61
CA PHE A 35 -9.23 14.19 -6.08
C PHE A 35 -9.52 12.78 -5.58
N MET A 36 -10.72 12.50 -5.06
CA MET A 36 -11.16 11.13 -4.81
C MET A 36 -11.08 10.25 -6.07
N LEU A 37 -11.58 10.75 -7.19
CA LEU A 37 -11.55 10.03 -8.48
C LEU A 37 -10.15 9.83 -9.03
N LEU A 38 -9.15 10.61 -8.58
CA LEU A 38 -7.73 10.44 -8.95
C LEU A 38 -6.99 9.42 -8.10
N THR A 39 -7.56 8.96 -6.98
CA THR A 39 -6.91 7.98 -6.09
C THR A 39 -6.45 6.71 -6.82
N PRO A 40 -7.27 6.07 -7.69
CA PRO A 40 -6.83 4.93 -8.47
C PRO A 40 -5.60 5.22 -9.34
N LEU A 41 -5.58 6.37 -9.99
CA LEU A 41 -4.47 6.80 -10.84
C LEU A 41 -3.18 6.96 -10.03
N VAL A 42 -3.26 7.59 -8.85
CA VAL A 42 -2.10 7.80 -7.98
C VAL A 42 -1.53 6.47 -7.48
N LEU A 43 -2.36 5.49 -7.15
CA LEU A 43 -1.91 4.13 -6.78
C LEU A 43 -1.22 3.43 -7.95
N LEU A 44 -1.78 3.51 -9.16
CA LEU A 44 -1.16 2.95 -10.37
C LEU A 44 0.17 3.61 -10.69
N LEU A 45 0.25 4.94 -10.61
CA LEU A 45 1.49 5.70 -10.83
C LEU A 45 2.54 5.36 -9.77
N SER A 46 2.14 5.16 -8.52
CA SER A 46 3.03 4.74 -7.44
C SER A 46 3.63 3.35 -7.72
N LEU A 47 2.82 2.41 -8.17
CA LEU A 47 3.30 1.07 -8.57
C LEU A 47 4.21 1.15 -9.81
N ALA A 48 3.83 1.91 -10.83
CA ALA A 48 4.64 2.12 -12.03
C ALA A 48 6.01 2.74 -11.68
N LEU A 49 6.04 3.72 -10.79
CA LEU A 49 7.27 4.32 -10.27
C LEU A 49 8.16 3.27 -9.59
N LEU A 50 7.58 2.42 -8.75
CA LEU A 50 8.34 1.36 -8.09
C LEU A 50 8.91 0.36 -9.10
N ILE A 51 8.15 -0.04 -10.10
CA ILE A 51 8.63 -0.91 -11.18
C ILE A 51 9.77 -0.25 -11.94
N TRP A 52 9.65 1.04 -12.26
CA TRP A 52 10.67 1.79 -12.99
C TRP A 52 12.01 1.91 -12.25
N TYR A 53 11.96 2.17 -10.95
CA TYR A 53 13.14 2.33 -10.11
C TYR A 53 13.62 1.04 -9.44
N ASP A 54 13.03 -0.11 -9.80
CA ASP A 54 13.49 -1.39 -9.30
C ASP A 54 14.90 -1.72 -9.81
N ARG A 55 15.78 -2.02 -8.86
CA ARG A 55 17.20 -2.29 -9.11
C ARG A 55 17.56 -3.77 -9.06
N ASP A 56 16.60 -4.67 -8.80
CA ASP A 56 16.90 -6.11 -8.82
C ASP A 56 16.90 -6.63 -10.25
N ARG A 57 18.08 -6.60 -10.87
CA ARG A 57 18.34 -7.02 -12.25
C ARG A 57 18.80 -8.48 -12.37
N ARG A 58 18.59 -9.32 -11.36
CA ARG A 58 19.04 -10.72 -11.45
C ARG A 58 18.24 -11.47 -12.50
N LYS A 59 18.95 -12.10 -13.45
CA LYS A 59 18.35 -12.93 -14.52
C LYS A 59 17.64 -14.19 -13.98
N GLY A 60 18.08 -14.72 -12.82
CA GLY A 60 17.42 -15.85 -12.15
C GLY A 60 16.50 -15.38 -11.02
N GLY A 61 15.23 -15.72 -11.06
CA GLY A 61 14.25 -15.37 -10.01
C GLY A 61 13.19 -14.34 -10.42
N GLN A 62 13.23 -13.80 -11.62
CA GLN A 62 12.18 -12.90 -12.11
C GLN A 62 10.82 -13.59 -12.18
N LEU A 63 10.76 -14.84 -12.64
CA LEU A 63 9.52 -15.61 -12.69
C LEU A 63 8.93 -15.79 -11.28
N ASN A 64 9.74 -16.21 -10.30
CA ASN A 64 9.29 -16.37 -8.93
C ASN A 64 8.75 -15.05 -8.34
N ARG A 65 9.37 -13.94 -8.69
CA ARG A 65 8.94 -12.61 -8.27
C ARG A 65 7.61 -12.22 -8.89
N ILE A 66 7.45 -12.42 -10.20
CA ILE A 66 6.18 -12.17 -10.91
C ILE A 66 5.08 -13.05 -10.31
N LEU A 67 5.32 -14.35 -10.17
CA LEU A 67 4.37 -15.29 -9.59
C LEU A 67 4.00 -14.93 -8.15
N PHE A 68 4.98 -14.47 -7.35
CA PHE A 68 4.73 -14.02 -5.99
C PHE A 68 3.81 -12.80 -5.97
N TYR A 69 4.09 -11.74 -6.75
CA TYR A 69 3.25 -10.55 -6.73
C TYR A 69 1.90 -10.75 -7.39
N LEU A 70 1.78 -11.63 -8.38
CA LEU A 70 0.50 -12.06 -8.92
C LEU A 70 -0.32 -12.81 -7.86
N PHE A 71 0.32 -13.68 -7.09
CA PHE A 71 -0.31 -14.36 -5.95
C PHE A 71 -0.77 -13.36 -4.88
N VAL A 72 0.07 -12.38 -4.50
CA VAL A 72 -0.30 -11.34 -3.52
C VAL A 72 -1.51 -10.54 -4.02
N PHE A 73 -1.51 -10.13 -5.28
CA PHE A 73 -2.64 -9.44 -5.89
C PHE A 73 -3.93 -10.26 -5.80
N THR A 74 -3.87 -11.51 -6.28
CA THR A 74 -5.05 -12.37 -6.35
C THR A 74 -5.54 -12.76 -4.96
N ALA A 75 -4.64 -13.18 -4.08
CA ALA A 75 -4.99 -13.59 -2.72
C ALA A 75 -5.51 -12.39 -1.90
N GLY A 76 -4.85 -11.24 -1.99
CA GLY A 76 -5.30 -10.01 -1.34
C GLY A 76 -6.69 -9.59 -1.81
N PHE A 77 -6.94 -9.58 -3.12
CA PHE A 77 -8.27 -9.27 -3.66
C PHE A 77 -9.34 -10.26 -3.21
N LEU A 78 -9.05 -11.58 -3.25
CA LEU A 78 -10.03 -12.61 -2.86
C LEU A 78 -10.34 -12.59 -1.37
N VAL A 79 -9.34 -12.34 -0.53
CA VAL A 79 -9.51 -12.21 0.93
C VAL A 79 -10.38 -10.99 1.26
N GLU A 80 -10.16 -9.86 0.59
CA GLU A 80 -10.98 -8.66 0.73
C GLU A 80 -12.42 -8.89 0.26
N MET A 81 -12.59 -9.55 -0.91
CA MET A 81 -13.91 -9.88 -1.43
C MET A 81 -14.69 -10.81 -0.48
N TRP A 82 -14.00 -11.77 0.11
CA TRP A 82 -14.61 -12.63 1.13
C TRP A 82 -14.90 -11.86 2.42
N GLY A 83 -13.98 -10.98 2.85
CA GLY A 83 -14.16 -10.09 4.01
C GLY A 83 -15.40 -9.22 3.88
N VAL A 84 -15.56 -8.51 2.77
CA VAL A 84 -16.74 -7.67 2.47
C VAL A 84 -18.03 -8.48 2.49
N LYS A 85 -18.00 -9.67 1.88
CA LYS A 85 -19.21 -10.51 1.76
C LYS A 85 -19.66 -11.08 3.10
N THR A 86 -18.75 -11.41 3.99
CA THR A 86 -19.04 -12.18 5.22
C THR A 86 -18.90 -11.41 6.52
N GLY A 87 -18.11 -10.33 6.52
CA GLY A 87 -17.67 -9.64 7.75
C GLY A 87 -16.72 -10.48 8.63
N ALA A 88 -16.41 -11.73 8.26
CA ALA A 88 -15.76 -12.70 9.14
C ALA A 88 -14.25 -12.43 9.37
N LEU A 89 -13.57 -11.83 8.38
CA LEU A 89 -12.11 -11.62 8.46
C LEU A 89 -11.72 -10.31 9.12
N PHE A 90 -12.31 -9.22 8.64
CA PHE A 90 -11.92 -7.87 9.04
C PHE A 90 -12.96 -7.18 9.92
N GLY A 91 -14.21 -7.72 9.98
CA GLY A 91 -15.40 -7.06 10.47
C GLY A 91 -16.28 -6.56 9.32
N SER A 92 -17.36 -5.86 9.62
CA SER A 92 -18.33 -5.39 8.62
C SER A 92 -17.95 -4.00 8.10
N TYR A 93 -17.66 -3.92 6.80
CA TYR A 93 -17.32 -2.69 6.09
C TYR A 93 -17.80 -2.76 4.63
N LEU A 94 -17.84 -1.60 3.99
CA LEU A 94 -18.22 -1.46 2.59
C LEU A 94 -17.23 -0.53 1.87
N TYR A 95 -16.88 -0.87 0.64
CA TYR A 95 -16.10 0.01 -0.22
C TYR A 95 -16.95 1.15 -0.77
N GLY A 96 -16.41 2.36 -0.74
CA GLY A 96 -16.91 3.53 -1.43
C GLY A 96 -16.51 3.57 -2.92
N SER A 97 -16.52 4.76 -3.52
CA SER A 97 -16.14 4.98 -4.93
C SER A 97 -14.68 5.33 -5.13
N GLY A 98 -13.96 5.70 -4.07
CA GLY A 98 -12.57 6.21 -4.11
C GLY A 98 -11.54 5.25 -4.70
N LEU A 99 -11.82 3.94 -4.70
CA LEU A 99 -10.96 2.92 -5.32
C LEU A 99 -11.45 2.44 -6.70
N GLY A 100 -12.43 3.13 -7.28
CA GLY A 100 -12.94 2.85 -8.62
C GLY A 100 -13.95 1.70 -8.71
N PRO A 101 -14.10 1.06 -9.89
CA PRO A 101 -15.12 0.06 -10.13
C PRO A 101 -14.94 -1.19 -9.27
N LYS A 102 -16.06 -1.83 -8.92
CA LYS A 102 -16.11 -2.96 -7.99
C LYS A 102 -16.54 -4.25 -8.69
N ILE A 103 -15.97 -5.37 -8.27
CA ILE A 103 -16.37 -6.73 -8.63
C ILE A 103 -16.89 -7.38 -7.33
N TYR A 104 -18.17 -7.78 -7.31
CA TYR A 104 -18.82 -8.30 -6.11
C TYR A 104 -18.62 -7.44 -4.85
N GLY A 105 -18.75 -6.10 -5.00
CA GLY A 105 -18.62 -5.15 -3.91
C GLY A 105 -17.17 -4.74 -3.56
N THR A 106 -16.16 -5.35 -4.19
CA THR A 106 -14.74 -5.12 -3.89
C THR A 106 -14.01 -4.56 -5.10
N PRO A 107 -13.29 -3.43 -4.99
CA PRO A 107 -12.52 -2.89 -6.11
C PRO A 107 -11.25 -3.73 -6.35
N PRO A 108 -10.95 -4.15 -7.60
CA PRO A 108 -9.68 -4.87 -7.89
C PRO A 108 -8.42 -4.10 -7.50
N LEU A 109 -8.52 -2.79 -7.40
CA LEU A 109 -7.42 -1.93 -6.99
C LEU A 109 -6.91 -2.24 -5.56
N ILE A 110 -7.74 -2.85 -4.70
CA ILE A 110 -7.28 -3.28 -3.38
C ILE A 110 -6.23 -4.39 -3.47
N GLY A 111 -6.33 -5.27 -4.46
CA GLY A 111 -5.28 -6.26 -4.74
C GLY A 111 -3.96 -5.60 -5.13
N LEU A 112 -3.99 -4.49 -5.90
CA LEU A 112 -2.80 -3.69 -6.19
C LEU A 112 -2.27 -2.97 -4.94
N ASN A 113 -3.15 -2.51 -4.05
CA ASN A 113 -2.74 -1.92 -2.78
C ASN A 113 -1.97 -2.94 -1.92
N TRP A 114 -2.43 -4.19 -1.84
CA TRP A 114 -1.69 -5.27 -1.18
C TRP A 114 -0.30 -5.47 -1.79
N VAL A 115 -0.19 -5.50 -3.12
CA VAL A 115 1.10 -5.58 -3.83
C VAL A 115 1.99 -4.40 -3.48
N LEU A 116 1.44 -3.18 -3.53
CA LEU A 116 2.16 -1.94 -3.23
C LEU A 116 2.73 -1.97 -1.81
N MET A 117 1.91 -2.32 -0.82
CA MET A 117 2.30 -2.35 0.59
C MET A 117 3.36 -3.43 0.88
N ILE A 118 3.16 -4.66 0.39
CA ILE A 118 4.16 -5.73 0.54
C ILE A 118 5.47 -5.38 -0.13
N TYR A 119 5.43 -4.75 -1.32
CA TYR A 119 6.64 -4.31 -2.01
C TYR A 119 7.36 -3.19 -1.25
N LEU A 120 6.66 -2.11 -0.88
CA LEU A 120 7.23 -0.95 -0.18
C LEU A 120 7.91 -1.36 1.12
N THR A 121 7.16 -2.03 1.99
CA THR A 121 7.67 -2.43 3.32
C THR A 121 8.83 -3.42 3.21
N SER A 122 8.76 -4.35 2.25
CA SER A 122 9.87 -5.25 1.95
C SER A 122 11.12 -4.54 1.45
N ALA A 123 10.98 -3.60 0.51
CA ALA A 123 12.11 -2.92 -0.11
C ALA A 123 12.85 -2.00 0.87
N ILE A 124 12.13 -1.40 1.83
CA ILE A 124 12.69 -0.58 2.91
C ILE A 124 13.63 -1.41 3.79
N PHE A 125 13.25 -2.64 4.13
CA PHE A 125 14.02 -3.51 5.01
C PHE A 125 14.86 -4.56 4.27
N THR A 126 15.07 -4.46 2.96
CA THR A 126 15.89 -5.43 2.24
C THR A 126 17.37 -5.29 2.63
N PRO A 127 17.91 -6.18 3.48
CA PRO A 127 19.29 -6.07 3.96
C PRO A 127 20.27 -6.69 2.97
N ARG A 128 21.57 -6.40 3.17
CA ARG A 128 22.65 -7.14 2.49
C ARG A 128 22.66 -8.62 2.90
N ARG A 129 22.33 -8.92 4.16
CA ARG A 129 22.20 -10.30 4.69
C ARG A 129 20.74 -10.56 5.01
N ARG A 130 20.26 -11.74 4.63
CA ARG A 130 18.88 -12.18 4.94
C ARG A 130 18.81 -12.62 6.40
N ASN A 131 17.86 -12.05 7.13
CA ASN A 131 17.45 -12.51 8.44
C ASN A 131 15.92 -12.41 8.58
N LEU A 132 15.36 -13.10 9.54
CA LEU A 132 13.90 -13.15 9.75
C LEU A 132 13.34 -11.79 10.18
N LEU A 133 14.06 -11.03 11.00
CA LEU A 133 13.63 -9.72 11.49
C LEU A 133 13.40 -8.76 10.33
N ASN A 134 14.39 -8.58 9.46
CA ASN A 134 14.29 -7.65 8.32
C ASN A 134 13.50 -8.24 7.13
N GLY A 135 13.32 -9.54 7.09
CA GLY A 135 12.59 -10.19 6.00
C GLY A 135 11.10 -10.37 6.25
N ILE A 136 10.70 -10.43 7.52
CA ILE A 136 9.32 -10.73 7.92
C ILE A 136 8.83 -9.75 8.98
N VAL A 137 9.50 -9.64 10.14
CA VAL A 137 8.95 -8.95 11.32
C VAL A 137 8.79 -7.45 11.07
N TRP A 138 9.89 -6.75 10.77
CA TRP A 138 9.85 -5.29 10.58
C TRP A 138 8.97 -4.84 9.40
N PRO A 139 9.00 -5.50 8.22
CA PRO A 139 8.07 -5.18 7.14
C PRO A 139 6.61 -5.36 7.53
N SER A 140 6.28 -6.43 8.27
CA SER A 140 4.90 -6.68 8.72
C SER A 140 4.44 -5.64 9.74
N LEU A 141 5.28 -5.29 10.72
CA LEU A 141 4.97 -4.25 11.70
C LEU A 141 4.79 -2.87 11.04
N LEU A 142 5.67 -2.54 10.08
CA LEU A 142 5.56 -1.29 9.33
C LEU A 142 4.26 -1.22 8.53
N MET A 143 3.84 -2.35 7.95
CA MET A 143 2.59 -2.44 7.18
C MET A 143 1.37 -2.23 8.08
N VAL A 144 1.31 -2.86 9.27
CA VAL A 144 0.24 -2.65 10.24
C VAL A 144 0.24 -1.21 10.76
N GLY A 145 1.43 -0.64 11.04
CA GLY A 145 1.53 0.76 11.44
C GLY A 145 1.01 1.74 10.39
N TYR A 146 1.19 1.44 9.11
CA TYR A 146 0.62 2.23 8.02
C TYR A 146 -0.91 2.07 7.96
N ASP A 147 -1.41 0.84 8.13
CA ASP A 147 -2.82 0.52 8.14
C ASP A 147 -3.59 1.27 9.24
N LEU A 148 -3.01 1.39 10.44
CA LEU A 148 -3.58 2.17 11.54
C LEU A 148 -3.93 3.61 11.13
N ILE A 149 -3.10 4.23 10.29
CA ILE A 149 -3.33 5.60 9.80
C ILE A 149 -4.34 5.59 8.66
N MET A 150 -4.18 4.64 7.72
CA MET A 150 -5.01 4.52 6.53
C MET A 150 -6.48 4.30 6.88
N GLU A 151 -6.76 3.46 7.88
CA GLU A 151 -8.12 3.17 8.35
C GLU A 151 -8.88 4.41 8.83
N GLN A 152 -8.19 5.34 9.47
CA GLN A 152 -8.80 6.58 9.95
C GLN A 152 -9.09 7.58 8.81
N VAL A 153 -8.41 7.44 7.68
CA VAL A 153 -8.52 8.35 6.53
C VAL A 153 -9.42 7.79 5.43
N ALA A 154 -9.52 6.47 5.35
CA ALA A 154 -10.27 5.79 4.30
C ALA A 154 -11.72 6.31 4.12
N PRO A 155 -12.51 6.56 5.18
CA PRO A 155 -13.85 7.14 5.02
C PRO A 155 -13.84 8.56 4.44
N LYS A 156 -12.85 9.40 4.83
CA LYS A 156 -12.71 10.77 4.30
C LYS A 156 -12.39 10.79 2.80
N MET A 157 -11.80 9.72 2.29
CA MET A 157 -11.43 9.56 0.88
C MET A 157 -12.42 8.69 0.09
N ASP A 158 -13.57 8.36 0.70
CA ASP A 158 -14.57 7.44 0.13
C ASP A 158 -13.96 6.11 -0.38
N MET A 159 -12.88 5.63 0.28
CA MET A 159 -12.26 4.37 -0.06
C MET A 159 -13.07 3.20 0.50
N TRP A 160 -13.29 3.19 1.82
CA TRP A 160 -14.20 2.28 2.53
C TRP A 160 -14.68 2.91 3.84
N SER A 161 -15.78 2.38 4.37
CA SER A 161 -16.36 2.79 5.64
C SER A 161 -16.75 1.57 6.46
N TRP A 162 -16.58 1.68 7.77
CA TRP A 162 -16.90 0.64 8.75
C TRP A 162 -18.32 0.77 9.26
N GLN A 163 -18.92 -0.35 9.62
CA GLN A 163 -20.20 -0.33 10.33
C GLN A 163 -20.04 0.41 11.67
N ASN A 164 -20.94 1.34 11.94
CA ASN A 164 -20.92 2.21 13.13
C ASN A 164 -19.67 3.12 13.23
N ASP A 165 -18.95 3.38 12.15
CA ASP A 165 -17.74 4.20 12.10
C ASP A 165 -16.61 3.74 13.05
N ILE A 166 -16.61 2.46 13.44
CA ILE A 166 -15.62 1.87 14.34
C ILE A 166 -14.80 0.83 13.59
N VAL A 167 -13.48 1.04 13.54
CA VAL A 167 -12.54 0.04 13.01
C VAL A 167 -12.38 -1.09 14.02
N PRO A 168 -12.76 -2.34 13.71
CA PRO A 168 -12.64 -3.43 14.66
C PRO A 168 -11.17 -3.81 14.90
N LEU A 169 -10.83 -4.20 16.13
CA LEU A 169 -9.48 -4.75 16.42
C LEU A 169 -9.14 -5.95 15.52
N GLN A 170 -10.15 -6.72 15.16
CA GLN A 170 -10.07 -7.85 14.24
C GLN A 170 -9.42 -7.46 12.89
N ASN A 171 -9.72 -6.26 12.36
CA ASN A 171 -9.09 -5.77 11.13
C ASN A 171 -7.57 -5.71 11.27
N TYR A 172 -7.07 -5.03 12.30
CA TYR A 172 -5.62 -4.87 12.53
C TYR A 172 -4.92 -6.20 12.76
N LEU A 173 -5.55 -7.11 13.50
CA LEU A 173 -5.01 -8.46 13.71
C LEU A 173 -4.93 -9.24 12.41
N MET A 174 -5.96 -9.18 11.56
CA MET A 174 -5.98 -9.88 10.28
C MET A 174 -5.00 -9.27 9.28
N TRP A 175 -4.85 -7.94 9.22
CA TRP A 175 -3.80 -7.29 8.45
C TRP A 175 -2.41 -7.75 8.91
N GLY A 176 -2.17 -7.85 10.22
CA GLY A 176 -0.94 -8.40 10.78
C GLY A 176 -0.67 -9.84 10.36
N VAL A 177 -1.68 -10.71 10.45
CA VAL A 177 -1.58 -12.13 10.05
C VAL A 177 -1.24 -12.25 8.56
N LEU A 178 -1.99 -11.54 7.70
CA LEU A 178 -1.75 -11.57 6.25
C LEU A 178 -0.39 -10.97 5.88
N ALA A 179 0.01 -9.87 6.53
CA ALA A 179 1.34 -9.30 6.34
C ALA A 179 2.45 -10.32 6.67
N VAL A 180 2.35 -11.02 7.80
CA VAL A 180 3.31 -12.06 8.19
C VAL A 180 3.31 -13.22 7.18
N ILE A 181 2.14 -13.68 6.72
CA ILE A 181 2.02 -14.74 5.72
C ILE A 181 2.71 -14.33 4.41
N PHE A 182 2.38 -13.16 3.86
CA PHE A 182 2.95 -12.71 2.59
C PHE A 182 4.45 -12.43 2.69
N HIS A 183 4.93 -11.80 3.77
CA HIS A 183 6.36 -11.58 3.95
C HIS A 183 7.12 -12.89 4.19
N THR A 184 6.51 -13.88 4.86
CA THR A 184 7.10 -15.23 5.04
C THR A 184 7.20 -15.94 3.69
N LEU A 185 6.14 -15.92 2.88
CA LEU A 185 6.16 -16.52 1.54
C LEU A 185 7.22 -15.86 0.66
N ARG A 186 7.26 -14.51 0.63
CA ARG A 186 8.29 -13.73 -0.04
C ARG A 186 9.70 -14.15 0.40
N TYR A 187 9.90 -14.28 1.71
CA TYR A 187 11.18 -14.71 2.28
C TYR A 187 11.53 -16.14 1.83
N ARG A 188 10.60 -17.10 1.88
CA ARG A 188 10.80 -18.48 1.42
C ARG A 188 11.11 -18.56 -0.07
N MET A 189 10.39 -17.85 -0.91
CA MET A 189 10.58 -17.79 -2.36
C MET A 189 11.85 -17.01 -2.77
N LYS A 190 12.61 -16.47 -1.81
CA LYS A 190 13.84 -15.71 -2.03
C LYS A 190 13.63 -14.48 -2.94
N VAL A 191 12.41 -13.91 -2.95
CA VAL A 191 12.12 -12.67 -3.65
C VAL A 191 12.87 -11.53 -2.97
N ARG A 192 13.53 -10.68 -3.76
CA ARG A 192 14.24 -9.49 -3.27
C ARG A 192 13.70 -8.27 -4.01
N ASP A 193 13.50 -7.20 -3.25
CA ASP A 193 13.09 -5.91 -3.77
C ASP A 193 14.14 -4.89 -3.39
N ARG A 194 14.74 -4.24 -4.37
CA ARG A 194 15.76 -3.22 -4.18
C ARG A 194 15.34 -1.95 -4.89
N ASN A 195 14.78 -1.03 -4.12
CA ASN A 195 14.21 0.18 -4.69
C ASN A 195 14.60 1.41 -3.87
N VAL A 196 15.23 2.36 -4.51
CA VAL A 196 15.64 3.61 -3.88
C VAL A 196 14.45 4.53 -3.61
N MET A 197 13.33 4.36 -4.34
CA MET A 197 12.11 5.16 -4.17
C MET A 197 11.17 4.61 -3.11
N ALA A 198 11.40 3.38 -2.60
CA ALA A 198 10.48 2.75 -1.65
C ALA A 198 10.31 3.57 -0.36
N LEU A 199 11.41 3.96 0.28
CA LEU A 199 11.34 4.78 1.50
C LEU A 199 10.76 6.17 1.25
N PRO A 200 11.23 6.96 0.25
CA PRO A 200 10.62 8.25 -0.06
C PRO A 200 9.12 8.16 -0.35
N LEU A 201 8.69 7.20 -1.17
CA LEU A 201 7.27 7.03 -1.49
C LEU A 201 6.46 6.67 -0.25
N PHE A 202 6.93 5.73 0.56
CA PHE A 202 6.27 5.33 1.81
C PHE A 202 6.09 6.53 2.75
N VAL A 203 7.16 7.32 2.95
CA VAL A 203 7.13 8.51 3.82
C VAL A 203 6.14 9.54 3.28
N VAL A 204 6.16 9.82 1.98
CA VAL A 204 5.26 10.82 1.38
C VAL A 204 3.80 10.37 1.46
N GLN A 205 3.50 9.08 1.21
CA GLN A 205 2.15 8.53 1.37
C GLN A 205 1.68 8.59 2.82
N THR A 206 2.54 8.22 3.77
CA THR A 206 2.20 8.29 5.20
C THR A 206 1.91 9.73 5.63
N LEU A 207 2.75 10.68 5.21
CA LEU A 207 2.55 12.11 5.48
C LEU A 207 1.26 12.63 4.83
N PHE A 208 0.95 12.21 3.61
CA PHE A 208 -0.29 12.55 2.93
C PHE A 208 -1.50 12.11 3.78
N PHE A 209 -1.55 10.86 4.22
CA PHE A 209 -2.67 10.40 5.05
C PHE A 209 -2.73 11.11 6.41
N LEU A 210 -1.59 11.34 7.05
CA LEU A 210 -1.57 12.11 8.31
C LEU A 210 -2.11 13.53 8.13
N LEU A 211 -1.77 14.21 7.04
CA LEU A 211 -2.27 15.55 6.76
C LEU A 211 -3.78 15.56 6.46
N ILE A 212 -4.30 14.55 5.73
CA ILE A 212 -5.74 14.38 5.54
C ILE A 212 -6.45 14.04 6.86
N LEU A 213 -5.82 13.21 7.70
CA LEU A 213 -6.37 12.88 9.02
C LEU A 213 -6.53 14.11 9.90
N LEU A 214 -5.53 14.99 9.92
CA LEU A 214 -5.49 16.22 10.72
C LEU A 214 -6.33 17.36 10.13
N SER A 215 -6.73 17.27 8.86
CA SER A 215 -7.63 18.26 8.26
C SER A 215 -9.04 18.10 8.82
N LYS A 216 -9.68 19.25 9.12
CA LYS A 216 -11.06 19.31 9.64
C LYS A 216 -12.06 18.94 8.57
#